data_700f791250f6f7291e596d6a042286c1
#
_entry.id   700f791250f6f7291e596d6a042286c1
#
_cell.length_a   1.000
_cell.length_b   1.000
_cell.length_c   1.000
_cell.angle_alpha   90.00
_cell.angle_beta   90.00
_cell.angle_gamma   90.00
#
_symmetry.space_group_name_H-M   'P 1'
#
loop_
_entity.id
_entity.type
_entity.pdbx_description
1 polymer ?
#
loop_
_entity_poly.entity_id
_entity_poly.type
_entity_poly.pdbx_seq_one_letter_code
_entity_poly.pdbx_strand_id
1 'polypeptide(L)'
;MSNTQIPSPGSNQQPSNPSDYDTESSGSYIELHKPSSSFESRDDYLNHELQIMQPKRWRPNLPFRDYRFEYEDTIPAMAATIGKVVMVGAIAATFAGPLGLGDAFVLENVRYELLIVSFFIILFSGFLLPTANLAGTHGPLIPLIPIVVAAGGHPMAFGLLIGAFGLLLAISKGGSLLANLTSKGVCGGLLIYLGFIGTTSQVKNLFAWAEGIGMSHVAFFIILATILLYALLEHWQKRWLAVPLSCVLGGGLAFALGAPFEFKTAPGLPNMNPMYWWGENTGWMLGLPTVESFIVVLPFAILAVAMWSPDFLGHQVFQKISYPKRTEKVLMDIDDTMTSASFRQVVGSVLGGANFASSWGTYIVPAAIAKRPIPAGALLTALFCIIAGIWGYPMDLAIWQPVMCVALIVGVFIPLLEAGMEMTREGKTTQSAAIVVFASALVNPAFGWSLTLLLDNLGLIGSKERSANLTKMSRWIIPGIMFVVLTGVMAIVGMLPGIPALMANFRH
;
A
#
# COMPACT_ATOMS: atom_id res chain seq x y z
N MET A 1 45.62 -18.28 -15.14
CA MET A 1 44.35 -18.63 -15.81
C MET A 1 43.68 -19.70 -14.98
N SER A 2 42.89 -19.36 -14.02
CA SER A 2 42.11 -20.27 -13.19
C SER A 2 40.64 -20.07 -13.52
N ASN A 3 40.02 -21.08 -14.10
CA ASN A 3 38.60 -21.14 -14.43
C ASN A 3 37.81 -21.21 -13.11
N THR A 4 37.19 -20.12 -12.73
CA THR A 4 36.14 -20.12 -11.72
C THR A 4 34.81 -20.30 -12.44
N GLN A 5 34.28 -21.50 -12.45
CA GLN A 5 32.93 -21.80 -12.92
C GLN A 5 31.92 -21.12 -11.94
N ILE A 6 31.12 -20.22 -12.50
CA ILE A 6 29.93 -19.66 -11.85
C ILE A 6 28.87 -20.76 -11.82
N PRO A 7 28.30 -21.11 -10.67
CA PRO A 7 27.21 -22.09 -10.62
C PRO A 7 25.97 -21.50 -11.31
N SER A 8 25.36 -22.27 -12.21
CA SER A 8 24.09 -21.98 -12.85
C SER A 8 22.97 -21.81 -11.81
N PRO A 9 22.04 -20.85 -11.98
CA PRO A 9 20.89 -20.73 -11.10
C PRO A 9 19.95 -21.91 -11.32
N GLY A 10 20.02 -22.85 -10.39
CA GLY A 10 19.14 -24.00 -10.35
C GLY A 10 17.73 -23.64 -9.95
N SER A 11 16.80 -24.24 -10.69
CA SER A 11 15.42 -24.59 -10.38
C SER A 11 14.52 -23.58 -9.67
N ASN A 12 13.49 -23.15 -10.39
CA ASN A 12 12.23 -22.60 -9.87
C ASN A 12 11.67 -23.47 -8.71
N GLN A 13 12.06 -23.18 -7.49
CA GLN A 13 11.27 -23.58 -6.34
C GLN A 13 10.16 -22.55 -6.18
N GLN A 14 8.92 -22.98 -6.44
CA GLN A 14 7.71 -22.30 -5.98
C GLN A 14 7.87 -21.95 -4.50
N PRO A 15 7.35 -20.81 -4.03
CA PRO A 15 7.29 -20.54 -2.60
C PRO A 15 6.56 -21.71 -1.93
N SER A 16 7.26 -22.38 -1.03
CA SER A 16 6.74 -23.46 -0.22
C SER A 16 5.45 -23.01 0.48
N ASN A 17 4.46 -23.87 0.45
CA ASN A 17 3.18 -23.68 1.11
C ASN A 17 3.41 -23.30 2.59
N PRO A 18 2.66 -22.38 3.19
CA PRO A 18 2.77 -22.05 4.62
C PRO A 18 2.62 -23.25 5.58
N SER A 19 2.13 -24.39 5.07
CA SER A 19 2.07 -25.65 5.82
C SER A 19 3.44 -26.33 6.06
N ASP A 20 4.50 -25.91 5.36
CA ASP A 20 5.84 -26.49 5.49
C ASP A 20 6.67 -25.88 6.65
N TYR A 21 6.02 -25.09 7.52
CA TYR A 21 6.66 -24.54 8.71
C TYR A 21 6.80 -25.55 9.89
N ASP A 22 6.47 -26.80 9.69
CA ASP A 22 6.60 -27.89 10.67
C ASP A 22 8.04 -28.45 10.70
N THR A 23 9.06 -27.60 10.83
CA THR A 23 10.40 -28.07 11.16
C THR A 23 10.66 -27.99 12.66
N GLU A 24 10.51 -29.10 13.29
CA GLU A 24 11.15 -29.69 14.47
C GLU A 24 12.08 -28.79 15.33
N SER A 25 11.58 -27.72 15.91
CA SER A 25 12.08 -27.29 17.20
C SER A 25 11.10 -27.75 18.28
N SER A 26 11.39 -28.79 18.96
CA SER A 26 10.54 -29.45 19.97
C SER A 26 10.38 -28.65 21.28
N GLY A 27 10.49 -27.33 21.25
CA GLY A 27 10.36 -26.47 22.42
C GLY A 27 9.50 -25.25 22.16
N SER A 28 8.96 -24.65 23.20
CA SER A 28 8.25 -23.35 23.12
C SER A 28 9.25 -22.21 22.84
N TYR A 29 8.76 -21.08 22.29
CA TYR A 29 9.60 -19.89 22.05
C TYR A 29 10.41 -19.48 23.30
N ILE A 30 9.79 -19.50 24.48
CA ILE A 30 10.44 -19.13 25.75
C ILE A 30 11.59 -20.06 26.08
N GLU A 31 11.42 -21.37 25.86
CA GLU A 31 12.46 -22.39 26.15
C GLU A 31 13.63 -22.29 25.18
N LEU A 32 13.35 -21.93 23.93
CA LEU A 32 14.37 -21.84 22.88
C LEU A 32 15.06 -20.49 22.84
N HIS A 33 14.45 -19.47 23.47
CA HIS A 33 15.00 -18.10 23.45
C HIS A 33 16.32 -18.00 24.17
N LYS A 34 17.30 -17.33 23.52
CA LYS A 34 18.61 -17.00 24.08
C LYS A 34 18.81 -15.50 24.13
N PRO A 35 19.45 -14.96 25.18
CA PRO A 35 19.72 -13.51 25.23
C PRO A 35 20.65 -13.07 24.10
N SER A 36 20.51 -11.84 23.63
CA SER A 36 21.34 -11.28 22.55
C SER A 36 22.83 -11.33 22.82
N SER A 37 23.24 -11.28 24.11
CA SER A 37 24.63 -11.38 24.54
C SER A 37 25.27 -12.75 24.32
N SER A 38 24.50 -13.79 24.01
CA SER A 38 25.01 -15.12 23.72
C SER A 38 25.38 -15.36 22.24
N PHE A 39 25.24 -14.31 21.40
CA PHE A 39 25.54 -14.37 19.96
C PHE A 39 26.71 -13.46 19.62
N GLU A 40 27.51 -13.83 18.62
CA GLU A 40 28.66 -13.07 18.15
C GLU A 40 28.25 -11.79 17.42
N SER A 41 27.10 -11.83 16.71
CA SER A 41 26.59 -10.67 15.98
C SER A 41 25.10 -10.47 16.19
N ARG A 42 24.64 -9.24 15.94
CA ARG A 42 23.21 -8.90 15.93
C ARG A 42 22.45 -9.72 14.87
N ASP A 43 23.03 -9.97 13.72
CA ASP A 43 22.42 -10.74 12.65
C ASP A 43 22.23 -12.22 13.04
N ASP A 44 23.18 -12.83 13.77
CA ASP A 44 23.04 -14.18 14.28
C ASP A 44 21.92 -14.30 15.33
N TYR A 45 21.82 -13.31 16.22
CA TYR A 45 20.72 -13.22 17.17
C TYR A 45 19.36 -13.11 16.47
N LEU A 46 19.21 -12.19 15.52
CA LEU A 46 17.96 -12.00 14.80
C LEU A 46 17.60 -13.21 13.94
N ASN A 47 18.58 -13.88 13.36
CA ASN A 47 18.37 -15.13 12.63
C ASN A 47 17.85 -16.23 13.55
N HIS A 48 18.42 -16.38 14.74
CA HIS A 48 17.93 -17.31 15.75
C HIS A 48 16.49 -16.99 16.17
N GLU A 49 16.17 -15.72 16.47
CA GLU A 49 14.82 -15.27 16.81
C GLU A 49 13.80 -15.63 15.73
N LEU A 50 14.14 -15.41 14.46
CA LEU A 50 13.28 -15.75 13.33
C LEU A 50 13.06 -17.26 13.17
N GLN A 51 14.05 -18.07 13.53
CA GLN A 51 13.95 -19.53 13.44
C GLN A 51 13.07 -20.12 14.54
N ILE A 52 13.22 -19.64 15.79
CA ILE A 52 12.47 -20.17 16.94
C ILE A 52 11.03 -19.67 17.00
N MET A 53 10.70 -18.58 16.31
CA MET A 53 9.36 -18.03 16.28
C MET A 53 8.43 -18.94 15.46
N GLN A 54 7.38 -19.43 16.11
CA GLN A 54 6.37 -20.32 15.54
C GLN A 54 4.99 -19.63 15.60
N PRO A 55 4.68 -18.75 14.63
CA PRO A 55 3.41 -18.03 14.62
C PRO A 55 2.25 -19.01 14.41
N LYS A 56 1.24 -18.92 15.28
CA LYS A 56 0.04 -19.76 15.23
C LYS A 56 -1.11 -19.00 14.61
N ARG A 57 -1.57 -19.45 13.44
CA ARG A 57 -2.73 -18.85 12.76
C ARG A 57 -4.02 -19.14 13.52
N TRP A 58 -4.87 -18.13 13.65
CA TRP A 58 -6.17 -18.20 14.33
C TRP A 58 -6.10 -18.68 15.79
N ARG A 59 -4.97 -18.47 16.42
CA ARG A 59 -4.74 -18.71 17.85
C ARG A 59 -4.09 -17.49 18.47
N PRO A 60 -4.38 -17.17 19.73
CA PRO A 60 -3.79 -16.02 20.40
C PRO A 60 -2.26 -16.12 20.49
N ASN A 61 -1.58 -15.17 19.83
CA ASN A 61 -0.14 -14.98 19.98
C ASN A 61 0.08 -13.82 20.96
N LEU A 62 0.87 -14.07 21.99
CA LEU A 62 1.08 -13.10 23.07
C LEU A 62 2.53 -12.63 23.12
N PRO A 63 2.75 -11.34 23.39
CA PRO A 63 4.09 -10.82 23.67
C PRO A 63 4.77 -11.60 24.79
N PHE A 64 6.05 -11.76 24.72
CA PHE A 64 6.93 -12.48 25.66
C PHE A 64 6.68 -13.98 25.80
N ARG A 65 5.57 -14.51 25.32
CA ARG A 65 5.29 -15.95 25.21
C ARG A 65 5.64 -16.50 23.84
N ASP A 66 5.23 -15.82 22.77
CA ASP A 66 5.37 -16.28 21.38
C ASP A 66 6.33 -15.41 20.56
N TYR A 67 6.63 -14.19 21.02
CA TYR A 67 7.58 -13.24 20.43
C TYR A 67 7.99 -12.16 21.45
N ARG A 68 9.03 -11.37 21.13
CA ARG A 68 9.54 -10.28 21.99
C ARG A 68 9.57 -8.95 21.26
N PHE A 69 9.49 -7.87 22.03
CA PHE A 69 9.90 -6.53 21.58
C PHE A 69 11.31 -6.22 22.06
N GLU A 70 11.94 -5.32 21.35
CA GLU A 70 13.15 -4.63 21.76
C GLU A 70 12.99 -3.14 21.52
N TYR A 71 13.78 -2.32 22.20
CA TYR A 71 13.66 -0.86 22.05
C TYR A 71 14.01 -0.41 20.61
N GLU A 72 14.83 -1.16 19.90
CA GLU A 72 15.19 -0.93 18.50
C GLU A 72 13.98 -1.03 17.56
N ASP A 73 12.95 -1.76 17.93
CA ASP A 73 11.72 -1.86 17.15
C ASP A 73 10.90 -0.55 17.19
N THR A 74 11.20 0.34 18.15
CA THR A 74 10.50 1.62 18.34
C THR A 74 10.70 2.58 17.18
N ILE A 75 11.93 2.70 16.67
CA ILE A 75 12.27 3.62 15.58
C ILE A 75 11.52 3.29 14.30
N PRO A 76 11.54 2.01 13.81
CA PRO A 76 10.74 1.64 12.66
C PRO A 76 9.24 1.83 12.86
N ALA A 77 8.73 1.55 14.04
CA ALA A 77 7.30 1.72 14.35
C ALA A 77 6.88 3.21 14.32
N MET A 78 7.71 4.11 14.86
CA MET A 78 7.49 5.56 14.75
C MET A 78 7.52 6.04 13.30
N ALA A 79 8.51 5.60 12.52
CA ALA A 79 8.62 5.94 11.11
C ALA A 79 7.43 5.42 10.29
N ALA A 80 6.96 4.20 10.59
CA ALA A 80 5.75 3.64 9.99
C ALA A 80 4.51 4.47 10.34
N THR A 81 4.40 4.95 11.57
CA THR A 81 3.28 5.80 12.01
C THR A 81 3.26 7.14 11.27
N ILE A 82 4.39 7.81 11.12
CA ILE A 82 4.49 9.06 10.34
C ILE A 82 4.03 8.81 8.91
N GLY A 83 4.54 7.77 8.26
CA GLY A 83 4.13 7.38 6.93
C GLY A 83 2.63 7.09 6.83
N LYS A 84 2.04 6.43 7.83
CA LYS A 84 0.60 6.16 7.87
C LYS A 84 -0.24 7.42 7.96
N VAL A 85 0.11 8.35 8.85
CA VAL A 85 -0.61 9.63 9.00
C VAL A 85 -0.63 10.39 7.68
N VAL A 86 0.51 10.50 7.00
CA VAL A 86 0.62 11.16 5.70
C VAL A 86 -0.23 10.48 4.63
N MET A 87 -0.16 9.15 4.55
CA MET A 87 -0.89 8.37 3.54
C MET A 87 -2.40 8.50 3.71
N VAL A 88 -2.88 8.38 4.94
CA VAL A 88 -4.30 8.54 5.26
C VAL A 88 -4.77 9.95 4.95
N GLY A 89 -3.99 10.96 5.34
CA GLY A 89 -4.26 12.36 5.05
C GLY A 89 -4.35 12.63 3.55
N ALA A 90 -3.43 12.07 2.78
CA ALA A 90 -3.42 12.24 1.32
C ALA A 90 -4.67 11.65 0.65
N ILE A 91 -5.10 10.45 1.04
CA ILE A 91 -6.32 9.85 0.49
C ILE A 91 -7.55 10.69 0.87
N ALA A 92 -7.67 11.06 2.14
CA ALA A 92 -8.79 11.88 2.61
C ALA A 92 -8.82 13.25 1.91
N ALA A 93 -7.67 13.91 1.76
CA ALA A 93 -7.57 15.18 1.03
C ALA A 93 -7.92 15.04 -0.45
N THR A 94 -7.52 13.93 -1.08
CA THR A 94 -7.82 13.68 -2.50
C THR A 94 -9.31 13.44 -2.75
N PHE A 95 -10.05 12.92 -1.76
CA PHE A 95 -11.51 12.89 -1.78
C PHE A 95 -12.13 14.26 -1.44
N ALA A 96 -11.60 14.91 -0.41
CA ALA A 96 -12.16 16.16 0.09
C ALA A 96 -12.26 17.25 -0.98
N GLY A 97 -11.20 17.43 -1.77
CA GLY A 97 -11.18 18.45 -2.83
C GLY A 97 -12.32 18.33 -3.84
N PRO A 98 -12.43 17.22 -4.60
CA PRO A 98 -13.49 17.04 -5.58
C PRO A 98 -14.91 16.97 -5.01
N LEU A 99 -15.06 16.53 -3.75
CA LEU A 99 -16.35 16.45 -3.05
C LEU A 99 -16.73 17.77 -2.35
N GLY A 100 -15.88 18.80 -2.41
CA GLY A 100 -16.12 20.09 -1.76
C GLY A 100 -16.06 20.04 -0.23
N LEU A 101 -15.35 19.06 0.35
CA LEU A 101 -15.19 18.89 1.80
C LEU A 101 -13.96 19.65 2.29
N GLY A 102 -14.06 20.21 3.50
CA GLY A 102 -12.98 21.00 4.09
C GLY A 102 -11.92 20.19 4.83
N ASP A 103 -10.89 20.89 5.35
CA ASP A 103 -9.80 20.30 6.13
C ASP A 103 -10.28 19.51 7.35
N ALA A 104 -11.39 19.92 7.97
CA ALA A 104 -11.98 19.21 9.10
C ALA A 104 -12.36 17.76 8.75
N PHE A 105 -12.85 17.51 7.52
CA PHE A 105 -13.09 16.15 7.04
C PHE A 105 -11.78 15.36 7.00
N VAL A 106 -10.73 15.95 6.46
CA VAL A 106 -9.41 15.29 6.34
C VAL A 106 -8.87 14.93 7.72
N LEU A 107 -8.88 15.87 8.66
CA LEU A 107 -8.36 15.68 10.01
C LEU A 107 -9.12 14.61 10.78
N GLU A 108 -10.47 14.66 10.77
CA GLU A 108 -11.30 13.66 11.44
C GLU A 108 -11.17 12.28 10.78
N ASN A 109 -11.04 12.22 9.45
CA ASN A 109 -10.82 10.96 8.74
C ASN A 109 -9.47 10.34 9.10
N VAL A 110 -8.40 11.15 9.21
CA VAL A 110 -7.08 10.69 9.67
C VAL A 110 -7.17 10.13 11.09
N ARG A 111 -7.81 10.87 12.00
CA ARG A 111 -7.98 10.47 13.41
C ARG A 111 -8.74 9.15 13.53
N TYR A 112 -9.87 9.05 12.85
CA TYR A 112 -10.70 7.85 12.78
C TYR A 112 -9.90 6.65 12.25
N GLU A 113 -9.22 6.84 11.12
CA GLU A 113 -8.49 5.80 10.43
C GLU A 113 -7.31 5.28 11.27
N LEU A 114 -6.60 6.14 11.99
CA LEU A 114 -5.51 5.72 12.86
C LEU A 114 -5.99 4.82 14.00
N LEU A 115 -7.19 5.04 14.53
CA LEU A 115 -7.78 4.19 15.56
C LEU A 115 -8.31 2.87 15.01
N ILE A 116 -9.03 2.91 13.87
CA ILE A 116 -9.57 1.71 13.23
C ILE A 116 -8.44 0.81 12.73
N VAL A 117 -7.44 1.36 12.06
CA VAL A 117 -6.31 0.55 11.58
C VAL A 117 -5.54 -0.06 12.74
N SER A 118 -5.36 0.68 13.83
CA SER A 118 -4.67 0.18 15.03
C SER A 118 -5.41 -0.99 15.65
N PHE A 119 -6.75 -0.90 15.75
CA PHE A 119 -7.56 -2.03 16.21
C PHE A 119 -7.33 -3.28 15.36
N PHE A 120 -7.37 -3.16 14.03
CA PHE A 120 -7.17 -4.29 13.14
C PHE A 120 -5.72 -4.80 13.11
N ILE A 121 -4.73 -3.92 13.27
CA ILE A 121 -3.32 -4.33 13.42
C ILE A 121 -3.15 -5.17 14.70
N ILE A 122 -3.70 -4.72 15.82
CA ILE A 122 -3.65 -5.47 17.09
C ILE A 122 -4.36 -6.80 16.94
N LEU A 123 -5.60 -6.80 16.44
CA LEU A 123 -6.41 -8.00 16.33
C LEU A 123 -5.79 -9.05 15.41
N PHE A 124 -5.38 -8.66 14.22
CA PHE A 124 -4.82 -9.61 13.24
C PHE A 124 -3.32 -9.73 13.36
N SER A 125 -2.54 -8.77 12.93
CA SER A 125 -1.08 -8.89 12.83
C SER A 125 -0.41 -9.10 14.19
N GLY A 126 -0.93 -8.49 15.24
CA GLY A 126 -0.40 -8.64 16.60
C GLY A 126 -0.87 -9.89 17.35
N PHE A 127 -2.06 -10.43 17.02
CA PHE A 127 -2.70 -11.42 17.87
C PHE A 127 -3.15 -12.69 17.15
N LEU A 128 -4.02 -12.62 16.13
CA LEU A 128 -4.64 -13.79 15.50
C LEU A 128 -3.92 -14.31 14.25
N LEU A 129 -3.36 -13.41 13.44
CA LEU A 129 -2.69 -13.70 12.18
C LEU A 129 -1.31 -13.03 12.14
N PRO A 130 -0.33 -13.53 12.90
CA PRO A 130 0.99 -12.91 12.99
C PRO A 130 1.79 -12.98 11.68
N THR A 131 1.28 -13.69 10.68
CA THR A 131 1.77 -13.74 9.31
C THR A 131 1.13 -12.70 8.40
N ALA A 132 0.07 -12.01 8.86
CA ALA A 132 -0.51 -10.90 8.14
C ALA A 132 0.36 -9.65 8.29
N ASN A 133 0.76 -9.03 7.19
CA ASN A 133 1.39 -7.71 7.26
C ASN A 133 0.38 -6.69 7.83
N LEU A 134 0.90 -5.58 8.34
CA LEU A 134 0.08 -4.54 8.95
C LEU A 134 -0.95 -4.02 7.93
N ALA A 135 -2.22 -3.91 8.37
CA ALA A 135 -3.27 -3.32 7.56
C ALA A 135 -2.95 -1.85 7.28
N GLY A 136 -2.44 -1.60 6.11
CA GLY A 136 -1.96 -0.29 5.66
C GLY A 136 -2.99 0.49 4.86
N THR A 137 -2.50 1.44 4.09
CA THR A 137 -3.28 2.28 3.19
C THR A 137 -2.73 2.15 1.78
N HIS A 138 -3.60 1.99 0.80
CA HIS A 138 -3.23 1.71 -0.60
C HIS A 138 -2.86 3.00 -1.35
N GLY A 139 -1.63 3.45 -1.17
CA GLY A 139 -1.09 4.65 -1.83
C GLY A 139 -1.21 4.68 -3.35
N PRO A 140 -0.99 3.56 -4.07
CA PRO A 140 -1.19 3.49 -5.52
C PRO A 140 -2.57 3.91 -6.02
N LEU A 141 -3.61 3.92 -5.17
CA LEU A 141 -4.94 4.40 -5.55
C LEU A 141 -5.10 5.92 -5.54
N ILE A 142 -4.23 6.66 -4.87
CA ILE A 142 -4.33 8.13 -4.76
C ILE A 142 -4.54 8.80 -6.12
N PRO A 143 -3.77 8.49 -7.17
CA PRO A 143 -3.96 9.11 -8.49
C PRO A 143 -5.28 8.75 -9.18
N LEU A 144 -5.96 7.69 -8.74
CA LEU A 144 -7.22 7.23 -9.32
C LEU A 144 -8.44 7.89 -8.69
N ILE A 145 -8.33 8.36 -7.46
CA ILE A 145 -9.46 8.92 -6.70
C ILE A 145 -10.16 10.07 -7.45
N PRO A 146 -9.46 11.05 -8.03
CA PRO A 146 -10.12 12.12 -8.78
C PRO A 146 -10.93 11.58 -9.97
N ILE A 147 -10.47 10.54 -10.65
CA ILE A 147 -11.17 9.91 -11.77
C ILE A 147 -12.45 9.23 -11.28
N VAL A 148 -12.34 8.50 -10.16
CA VAL A 148 -13.48 7.81 -9.53
C VAL A 148 -14.55 8.81 -9.09
N VAL A 149 -14.15 9.89 -8.43
CA VAL A 149 -15.09 10.93 -7.96
C VAL A 149 -15.73 11.67 -9.14
N ALA A 150 -14.96 12.05 -10.16
CA ALA A 150 -15.47 12.70 -11.36
C ALA A 150 -16.52 11.84 -12.11
N ALA A 151 -16.42 10.52 -12.01
CA ALA A 151 -17.40 9.59 -12.56
C ALA A 151 -18.64 9.38 -11.65
N GLY A 152 -18.72 10.03 -10.49
CA GLY A 152 -19.80 9.86 -9.52
C GLY A 152 -19.58 8.72 -8.51
N GLY A 153 -18.34 8.28 -8.35
CA GLY A 153 -17.98 7.23 -7.40
C GLY A 153 -18.06 7.71 -5.95
N HIS A 154 -18.69 6.90 -5.10
CA HIS A 154 -18.86 7.17 -3.67
C HIS A 154 -17.79 6.44 -2.85
N PRO A 155 -17.11 7.11 -1.87
CA PRO A 155 -16.03 6.50 -1.08
C PRO A 155 -16.43 5.19 -0.38
N MET A 156 -17.62 5.17 0.24
CA MET A 156 -18.15 3.98 0.91
C MET A 156 -18.39 2.82 -0.06
N ALA A 157 -19.02 3.07 -1.22
CA ALA A 157 -19.26 2.05 -2.23
C ALA A 157 -17.94 1.45 -2.73
N PHE A 158 -16.96 2.32 -3.00
CA PHE A 158 -15.63 1.91 -3.44
C PHE A 158 -14.93 1.04 -2.38
N GLY A 159 -14.90 1.50 -1.13
CA GLY A 159 -14.29 0.76 -0.04
C GLY A 159 -14.98 -0.58 0.25
N LEU A 160 -16.32 -0.62 0.22
CA LEU A 160 -17.07 -1.86 0.43
C LEU A 160 -16.77 -2.91 -0.66
N LEU A 161 -16.73 -2.50 -1.94
CA LEU A 161 -16.38 -3.43 -3.02
C LEU A 161 -14.94 -3.93 -2.92
N ILE A 162 -13.97 -3.05 -2.59
CA ILE A 162 -12.58 -3.47 -2.34
C ILE A 162 -12.54 -4.52 -1.23
N GLY A 163 -13.20 -4.25 -0.10
CA GLY A 163 -13.24 -5.18 1.02
C GLY A 163 -13.92 -6.51 0.68
N ALA A 164 -15.04 -6.47 -0.02
CA ALA A 164 -15.77 -7.67 -0.43
C ALA A 164 -14.96 -8.53 -1.41
N PHE A 165 -14.38 -7.94 -2.45
CA PHE A 165 -13.54 -8.68 -3.40
C PHE A 165 -12.25 -9.20 -2.76
N GLY A 166 -11.62 -8.41 -1.92
CA GLY A 166 -10.43 -8.83 -1.19
C GLY A 166 -10.73 -10.02 -0.26
N LEU A 167 -11.86 -9.98 0.46
CA LEU A 167 -12.27 -11.07 1.34
C LEU A 167 -12.62 -12.34 0.54
N LEU A 168 -13.33 -12.20 -0.59
CA LEU A 168 -13.61 -13.30 -1.49
C LEU A 168 -12.33 -13.98 -1.98
N LEU A 169 -11.34 -13.20 -2.41
CA LEU A 169 -10.04 -13.73 -2.85
C LEU A 169 -9.26 -14.36 -1.68
N ALA A 170 -9.26 -13.75 -0.51
CA ALA A 170 -8.57 -14.30 0.66
C ALA A 170 -9.15 -15.66 1.07
N ILE A 171 -10.49 -15.79 1.15
CA ILE A 171 -11.18 -17.04 1.50
C ILE A 171 -10.95 -18.13 0.45
N SER A 172 -10.96 -17.76 -0.84
CA SER A 172 -10.74 -18.69 -1.95
C SER A 172 -9.25 -19.00 -2.20
N LYS A 173 -8.33 -18.44 -1.41
CA LYS A 173 -6.88 -18.49 -1.66
C LYS A 173 -6.50 -17.95 -3.05
N GLY A 174 -7.29 -17.00 -3.53
CA GLY A 174 -7.14 -16.40 -4.86
C GLY A 174 -6.03 -15.35 -4.94
N GLY A 175 -5.47 -14.91 -3.83
CA GLY A 175 -4.39 -13.92 -3.81
C GLY A 175 -3.14 -14.41 -4.54
N SER A 176 -2.71 -15.62 -4.25
CA SER A 176 -1.60 -16.29 -4.94
C SER A 176 -1.93 -16.59 -6.42
N LEU A 177 -3.18 -16.95 -6.73
CA LEU A 177 -3.62 -17.13 -8.12
C LEU A 177 -3.51 -15.82 -8.90
N LEU A 178 -4.00 -14.73 -8.35
CA LEU A 178 -3.96 -13.41 -8.98
C LEU A 178 -2.51 -12.92 -9.19
N ALA A 179 -1.64 -13.18 -8.22
CA ALA A 179 -0.20 -12.92 -8.35
C ALA A 179 0.42 -13.69 -9.51
N ASN A 180 0.05 -14.97 -9.67
CA ASN A 180 0.54 -15.81 -10.77
C ASN A 180 -0.05 -15.42 -12.13
N LEU A 181 -1.28 -14.90 -12.18
CA LEU A 181 -1.90 -14.40 -13.40
C LEU A 181 -1.21 -13.15 -13.92
N THR A 182 -0.81 -12.25 -13.04
CA THR A 182 -0.19 -10.98 -13.39
C THR A 182 1.33 -11.16 -13.51
N SER A 183 1.89 -11.01 -14.71
CA SER A 183 3.34 -11.13 -14.89
C SER A 183 4.11 -9.97 -14.27
N LYS A 184 5.40 -10.20 -14.01
CA LYS A 184 6.31 -9.13 -13.54
C LYS A 184 6.32 -7.92 -14.48
N GLY A 185 6.19 -8.12 -15.80
CA GLY A 185 6.13 -7.04 -16.78
C GLY A 185 4.88 -6.18 -16.64
N VAL A 186 3.71 -6.80 -16.48
CA VAL A 186 2.44 -6.09 -16.29
C VAL A 186 2.44 -5.37 -14.93
N CYS A 187 2.86 -6.05 -13.86
CA CYS A 187 3.00 -5.42 -12.55
C CYS A 187 3.97 -4.24 -12.58
N GLY A 188 5.18 -4.46 -13.11
CA GLY A 188 6.23 -3.44 -13.15
C GLY A 188 5.80 -2.21 -13.93
N GLY A 189 5.18 -2.39 -15.10
CA GLY A 189 4.68 -1.28 -15.90
C GLY A 189 3.55 -0.51 -15.21
N LEU A 190 2.64 -1.20 -14.52
CA LEU A 190 1.59 -0.54 -13.74
C LEU A 190 2.18 0.29 -12.59
N LEU A 191 3.15 -0.25 -11.86
CA LEU A 191 3.84 0.47 -10.79
C LEU A 191 4.64 1.68 -11.32
N ILE A 192 5.31 1.54 -12.47
CA ILE A 192 5.98 2.67 -13.14
C ILE A 192 4.97 3.77 -13.47
N TYR A 193 3.85 3.42 -14.09
CA TYR A 193 2.81 4.40 -14.44
C TYR A 193 2.27 5.13 -13.22
N LEU A 194 1.90 4.40 -12.18
CA LEU A 194 1.33 4.97 -10.94
C LEU A 194 2.35 5.79 -10.15
N GLY A 195 3.59 5.34 -10.08
CA GLY A 195 4.68 6.09 -9.46
C GLY A 195 4.96 7.41 -10.18
N PHE A 196 4.99 7.40 -11.51
CA PHE A 196 5.19 8.61 -12.32
C PHE A 196 4.03 9.60 -12.17
N ILE A 197 2.80 9.13 -12.35
CA ILE A 197 1.59 9.98 -12.22
C ILE A 197 1.45 10.54 -10.79
N GLY A 198 1.72 9.70 -9.78
CA GLY A 198 1.69 10.13 -8.40
C GLY A 198 2.73 11.20 -8.08
N THR A 199 3.98 11.00 -8.50
CA THR A 199 5.05 12.01 -8.33
C THR A 199 4.68 13.33 -8.99
N THR A 200 4.28 13.30 -10.25
CA THR A 200 3.92 14.52 -10.99
C THR A 200 2.71 15.22 -10.41
N SER A 201 1.73 14.48 -9.90
CA SER A 201 0.56 15.03 -9.22
C SER A 201 0.96 15.75 -7.92
N GLN A 202 1.80 15.14 -7.08
CA GLN A 202 2.23 15.77 -5.83
C GLN A 202 3.11 17.00 -6.06
N VAL A 203 3.95 16.99 -7.07
CA VAL A 203 4.71 18.19 -7.49
C VAL A 203 3.75 19.31 -7.89
N LYS A 204 2.73 19.02 -8.71
CA LYS A 204 1.71 20.01 -9.11
C LYS A 204 0.93 20.54 -7.90
N ASN A 205 0.52 19.66 -6.98
CA ASN A 205 -0.19 20.05 -5.76
C ASN A 205 0.65 21.00 -4.89
N LEU A 206 1.95 20.72 -4.74
CA LEU A 206 2.85 21.56 -3.98
C LEU A 206 3.04 22.94 -4.63
N PHE A 207 3.17 23.01 -5.96
CA PHE A 207 3.23 24.28 -6.67
C PHE A 207 1.92 25.07 -6.58
N ALA A 208 0.78 24.41 -6.78
CA ALA A 208 -0.53 25.05 -6.65
C ALA A 208 -0.78 25.63 -5.25
N TRP A 209 -0.36 24.89 -4.20
CA TRP A 209 -0.39 25.41 -2.84
C TRP A 209 0.51 26.64 -2.67
N ALA A 210 1.75 26.58 -3.15
CA ALA A 210 2.70 27.69 -3.05
C ALA A 210 2.27 28.95 -3.84
N GLU A 211 1.64 28.75 -4.98
CA GLU A 211 1.00 29.83 -5.77
C GLU A 211 -0.17 30.44 -5.00
N GLY A 212 -1.01 29.61 -4.38
CA GLY A 212 -2.16 30.05 -3.58
C GLY A 212 -1.79 30.95 -2.39
N ILE A 213 -0.59 30.79 -1.85
CA ILE A 213 -0.03 31.68 -0.79
C ILE A 213 0.90 32.78 -1.34
N GLY A 214 1.02 32.91 -2.67
CA GLY A 214 1.89 33.91 -3.31
C GLY A 214 3.40 33.63 -3.20
N MET A 215 3.81 32.39 -2.94
CA MET A 215 5.21 32.01 -2.63
C MET A 215 5.70 30.83 -3.49
N SER A 216 5.50 30.88 -4.83
CA SER A 216 5.83 29.77 -5.74
C SER A 216 7.27 29.27 -5.64
N HIS A 217 8.22 30.14 -5.28
CA HIS A 217 9.62 29.77 -5.07
C HIS A 217 9.83 28.77 -3.94
N VAL A 218 8.95 28.75 -2.92
CA VAL A 218 9.03 27.80 -1.79
C VAL A 218 8.90 26.36 -2.28
N ALA A 219 7.95 26.09 -3.18
CA ALA A 219 7.78 24.76 -3.76
C ALA A 219 9.03 24.27 -4.49
N PHE A 220 9.66 25.16 -5.27
CA PHE A 220 10.89 24.84 -5.98
C PHE A 220 12.03 24.47 -5.04
N PHE A 221 12.27 25.26 -3.99
CA PHE A 221 13.34 24.97 -3.03
C PHE A 221 13.07 23.68 -2.23
N ILE A 222 11.83 23.41 -1.86
CA ILE A 222 11.46 22.16 -1.18
C ILE A 222 11.76 20.96 -2.07
N ILE A 223 11.36 20.98 -3.33
CA ILE A 223 11.59 19.87 -4.27
C ILE A 223 13.09 19.68 -4.50
N LEU A 224 13.83 20.75 -4.77
CA LEU A 224 15.27 20.67 -4.97
C LEU A 224 15.99 20.09 -3.75
N ALA A 225 15.68 20.59 -2.56
CA ALA A 225 16.26 20.10 -1.31
C ALA A 225 15.90 18.64 -1.04
N THR A 226 14.67 18.24 -1.36
CA THR A 226 14.21 16.84 -1.24
C THR A 226 14.98 15.91 -2.15
N ILE A 227 15.18 16.28 -3.43
CA ILE A 227 15.97 15.49 -4.38
C ILE A 227 17.41 15.33 -3.89
N LEU A 228 18.04 16.42 -3.45
CA LEU A 228 19.41 16.38 -2.93
C LEU A 228 19.53 15.51 -1.67
N LEU A 229 18.61 15.68 -0.73
CA LEU A 229 18.58 14.87 0.48
C LEU A 229 18.38 13.38 0.16
N TYR A 230 17.44 13.05 -0.73
CA TYR A 230 17.20 11.68 -1.13
C TYR A 230 18.45 11.04 -1.76
N ALA A 231 19.11 11.75 -2.67
CA ALA A 231 20.34 11.27 -3.31
C ALA A 231 21.48 11.08 -2.29
N LEU A 232 21.63 11.98 -1.31
CA LEU A 232 22.62 11.86 -0.24
C LEU A 232 22.34 10.66 0.68
N LEU A 233 21.08 10.44 1.05
CA LEU A 233 20.68 9.32 1.90
C LEU A 233 20.86 7.98 1.19
N GLU A 234 20.61 7.92 -0.12
CA GLU A 234 20.89 6.76 -0.94
C GLU A 234 22.39 6.47 -1.00
N HIS A 235 23.20 7.47 -1.27
CA HIS A 235 24.67 7.35 -1.28
C HIS A 235 25.22 6.86 0.07
N TRP A 236 24.66 7.31 1.18
CA TRP A 236 25.07 6.88 2.53
C TRP A 236 24.45 5.57 2.99
N GLN A 237 23.64 4.90 2.14
CA GLN A 237 22.89 3.67 2.49
C GLN A 237 21.97 3.88 3.71
N LYS A 238 21.44 5.09 3.89
CA LYS A 238 20.53 5.48 4.98
C LYS A 238 19.13 5.84 4.44
N ARG A 239 18.71 5.20 3.38
CA ARG A 239 17.43 5.42 2.71
C ARG A 239 16.22 5.34 3.65
N TRP A 240 16.31 4.57 4.72
CA TRP A 240 15.26 4.46 5.72
C TRP A 240 14.94 5.79 6.43
N LEU A 241 15.86 6.75 6.42
CA LEU A 241 15.65 8.11 6.92
C LEU A 241 14.96 9.03 5.90
N ALA A 242 14.75 8.60 4.66
CA ALA A 242 14.30 9.48 3.59
C ALA A 242 12.93 10.12 3.91
N VAL A 243 11.95 9.35 4.36
CA VAL A 243 10.63 9.91 4.70
C VAL A 243 10.72 10.90 5.88
N PRO A 244 11.20 10.52 7.09
CA PRO A 244 11.21 11.44 8.22
C PRO A 244 12.05 12.70 7.97
N LEU A 245 13.24 12.57 7.39
CA LEU A 245 14.10 13.73 7.13
C LEU A 245 13.55 14.64 6.03
N SER A 246 12.92 14.08 4.99
CA SER A 246 12.29 14.89 3.95
C SER A 246 11.07 15.66 4.48
N CYS A 247 10.29 15.05 5.40
CA CYS A 247 9.20 15.75 6.08
C CYS A 247 9.70 16.93 6.89
N VAL A 248 10.76 16.72 7.69
CA VAL A 248 11.37 17.78 8.50
C VAL A 248 11.97 18.87 7.61
N LEU A 249 12.66 18.49 6.53
CA LEU A 249 13.27 19.43 5.59
C LEU A 249 12.20 20.23 4.85
N GLY A 250 11.19 19.58 4.30
CA GLY A 250 10.11 20.24 3.54
C GLY A 250 9.29 21.19 4.40
N GLY A 251 8.85 20.74 5.57
CA GLY A 251 8.15 21.60 6.54
C GLY A 251 9.02 22.71 7.11
N GLY A 252 10.27 22.39 7.50
CA GLY A 252 11.22 23.35 8.04
C GLY A 252 11.58 24.45 7.04
N LEU A 253 11.83 24.11 5.78
CA LEU A 253 12.07 25.09 4.71
C LEU A 253 10.85 25.97 4.44
N ALA A 254 9.66 25.38 4.35
CA ALA A 254 8.44 26.16 4.16
C ALA A 254 8.25 27.16 5.30
N PHE A 255 8.38 26.71 6.54
CA PHE A 255 8.28 27.58 7.72
C PHE A 255 9.37 28.67 7.75
N ALA A 256 10.61 28.31 7.49
CA ALA A 256 11.74 29.24 7.48
C ALA A 256 11.62 30.30 6.37
N LEU A 257 10.97 29.98 5.26
CA LEU A 257 10.67 30.89 4.16
C LEU A 257 9.39 31.72 4.39
N GLY A 258 8.71 31.56 5.53
CA GLY A 258 7.55 32.36 5.92
C GLY A 258 6.21 31.79 5.45
N ALA A 259 6.13 30.53 5.02
CA ALA A 259 4.86 29.92 4.67
C ALA A 259 3.95 29.78 5.90
N PRO A 260 2.64 30.09 5.77
CA PRO A 260 1.73 30.03 6.90
C PRO A 260 1.49 28.58 7.34
N PHE A 261 1.43 28.38 8.65
CA PHE A 261 1.06 27.11 9.26
C PHE A 261 0.26 27.39 10.54
N GLU A 262 -0.90 26.74 10.66
CA GLU A 262 -1.75 26.84 11.84
C GLU A 262 -2.04 25.44 12.38
N PHE A 263 -1.90 25.28 13.69
CA PHE A 263 -2.33 24.06 14.37
C PHE A 263 -3.86 24.08 14.50
N LYS A 264 -4.53 23.11 13.85
CA LYS A 264 -6.00 23.02 13.79
C LYS A 264 -6.58 21.85 14.56
N THR A 265 -5.78 20.87 14.93
CA THR A 265 -6.24 19.68 15.66
C THR A 265 -6.12 19.86 17.16
N ALA A 266 -7.08 19.27 17.86
CA ALA A 266 -7.09 19.18 19.32
C ALA A 266 -7.12 17.71 19.75
N PRO A 267 -6.62 17.36 20.96
CA PRO A 267 -6.78 16.02 21.51
C PRO A 267 -8.23 15.61 21.57
N GLY A 268 -8.53 14.35 21.25
CA GLY A 268 -9.89 13.82 21.29
C GLY A 268 -10.04 12.52 20.53
N LEU A 269 -11.23 11.94 20.62
CA LEU A 269 -11.64 10.76 19.87
C LEU A 269 -12.40 11.20 18.62
N PRO A 270 -12.28 10.48 17.48
CA PRO A 270 -13.10 10.75 16.32
C PRO A 270 -14.58 10.42 16.59
N ASN A 271 -15.44 11.01 15.78
CA ASN A 271 -16.85 10.63 15.81
C ASN A 271 -17.03 9.26 15.13
N MET A 272 -17.40 8.25 15.93
CA MET A 272 -17.60 6.87 15.49
C MET A 272 -19.04 6.58 15.04
N ASN A 273 -19.91 7.59 14.98
CA ASN A 273 -21.27 7.42 14.50
C ASN A 273 -21.30 7.41 12.96
N PRO A 274 -21.72 6.31 12.30
CA PRO A 274 -21.82 6.25 10.84
C PRO A 274 -22.69 7.35 10.24
N MET A 275 -23.74 7.78 10.94
CA MET A 275 -24.62 8.86 10.47
C MET A 275 -23.92 10.23 10.44
N TYR A 276 -22.87 10.42 11.20
CA TYR A 276 -22.03 11.61 11.11
C TYR A 276 -21.30 11.69 9.75
N TRP A 277 -20.88 10.55 9.21
CA TRP A 277 -20.12 10.47 7.98
C TRP A 277 -21.01 10.40 6.73
N TRP A 278 -22.10 9.65 6.80
CA TRP A 278 -22.94 9.31 5.65
C TRP A 278 -24.33 9.94 5.68
N GLY A 279 -24.76 10.50 6.79
CA GLY A 279 -26.09 11.09 6.93
C GLY A 279 -26.23 12.39 6.12
N GLU A 280 -27.38 12.60 5.50
CA GLU A 280 -27.69 13.78 4.70
C GLU A 280 -27.69 15.09 5.52
N ASN A 281 -27.96 14.99 6.83
CA ASN A 281 -28.04 16.14 7.74
C ASN A 281 -26.77 16.32 8.58
N THR A 282 -25.66 15.72 8.21
CA THR A 282 -24.37 15.84 8.92
C THR A 282 -23.46 16.88 8.26
N GLY A 283 -22.37 17.22 8.91
CA GLY A 283 -21.39 18.16 8.38
C GLY A 283 -20.76 17.75 7.05
N TRP A 284 -20.77 16.46 6.70
CA TRP A 284 -20.17 15.93 5.47
C TRP A 284 -21.16 15.75 4.34
N MET A 285 -22.45 15.53 4.63
CA MET A 285 -23.57 15.45 3.67
C MET A 285 -23.29 14.52 2.47
N LEU A 286 -22.53 13.44 2.68
CA LEU A 286 -22.17 12.50 1.59
C LEU A 286 -23.33 11.57 1.22
N GLY A 287 -24.25 11.34 2.14
CA GLY A 287 -25.35 10.39 1.97
C GLY A 287 -24.89 8.93 1.91
N LEU A 288 -25.83 8.03 1.69
CA LEU A 288 -25.55 6.62 1.43
C LEU A 288 -25.32 6.38 -0.06
N PRO A 289 -24.45 5.43 -0.44
CA PRO A 289 -24.20 5.12 -1.84
C PRO A 289 -25.43 4.53 -2.51
N THR A 290 -25.67 4.93 -3.76
CA THR A 290 -26.69 4.35 -4.63
C THR A 290 -26.15 3.14 -5.38
N VAL A 291 -27.05 2.36 -6.03
CA VAL A 291 -26.63 1.26 -6.90
C VAL A 291 -25.72 1.75 -8.04
N GLU A 292 -25.99 2.92 -8.58
CA GLU A 292 -25.17 3.55 -9.61
C GLU A 292 -23.74 3.81 -9.09
N SER A 293 -23.61 4.30 -7.86
CA SER A 293 -22.29 4.51 -7.22
C SER A 293 -21.48 3.22 -7.15
N PHE A 294 -22.12 2.07 -6.85
CA PHE A 294 -21.44 0.77 -6.86
C PHE A 294 -21.00 0.34 -8.27
N ILE A 295 -21.84 0.56 -9.29
CA ILE A 295 -21.49 0.24 -10.68
C ILE A 295 -20.30 1.06 -11.15
N VAL A 296 -20.30 2.37 -10.88
CA VAL A 296 -19.22 3.30 -11.27
C VAL A 296 -17.87 2.88 -10.69
N VAL A 297 -17.84 2.48 -9.43
CA VAL A 297 -16.58 2.14 -8.75
C VAL A 297 -16.11 0.70 -8.98
N LEU A 298 -16.95 -0.16 -9.57
CA LEU A 298 -16.66 -1.58 -9.77
C LEU A 298 -15.33 -1.87 -10.48
N PRO A 299 -14.99 -1.25 -11.64
CA PRO A 299 -13.73 -1.53 -12.33
C PRO A 299 -12.52 -1.11 -11.48
N PHE A 300 -12.63 -0.01 -10.76
CA PHE A 300 -11.56 0.46 -9.90
C PHE A 300 -11.39 -0.37 -8.64
N ALA A 301 -12.48 -0.92 -8.08
CA ALA A 301 -12.41 -1.83 -6.95
C ALA A 301 -11.73 -3.15 -7.33
N ILE A 302 -12.02 -3.70 -8.50
CA ILE A 302 -11.35 -4.90 -9.02
C ILE A 302 -9.87 -4.60 -9.26
N LEU A 303 -9.52 -3.46 -9.86
CA LEU A 303 -8.14 -3.05 -10.05
C LEU A 303 -7.42 -2.88 -8.71
N ALA A 304 -8.05 -2.22 -7.73
CA ALA A 304 -7.45 -2.01 -6.41
C ALA A 304 -7.04 -3.32 -5.75
N VAL A 305 -7.94 -4.32 -5.79
CA VAL A 305 -7.65 -5.65 -5.22
C VAL A 305 -6.64 -6.42 -6.07
N ALA A 306 -6.68 -6.27 -7.40
CA ALA A 306 -5.66 -6.84 -8.28
C ALA A 306 -4.26 -6.31 -7.98
N MET A 307 -4.16 -5.03 -7.62
CA MET A 307 -2.89 -4.39 -7.25
C MET A 307 -2.36 -4.83 -5.88
N TRP A 308 -3.17 -5.43 -5.02
CA TRP A 308 -2.70 -5.98 -3.75
C TRP A 308 -1.68 -7.09 -3.93
N SER A 309 -1.88 -7.98 -4.91
CA SER A 309 -0.96 -9.11 -5.12
C SER A 309 0.47 -8.68 -5.44
N PRO A 310 0.74 -7.80 -6.42
CA PRO A 310 2.08 -7.29 -6.65
C PRO A 310 2.63 -6.46 -5.49
N ASP A 311 1.79 -5.70 -4.79
CA ASP A 311 2.15 -4.94 -3.61
C ASP A 311 2.62 -5.88 -2.49
N PHE A 312 1.87 -6.93 -2.20
CA PHE A 312 2.21 -7.91 -1.17
C PHE A 312 3.43 -8.76 -1.52
N LEU A 313 3.61 -9.11 -2.80
CA LEU A 313 4.84 -9.76 -3.28
C LEU A 313 6.06 -8.85 -3.07
N GLY A 314 5.92 -7.57 -3.37
CA GLY A 314 6.95 -6.57 -3.09
C GLY A 314 7.33 -6.55 -1.61
N HIS A 315 6.35 -6.61 -0.71
CA HIS A 315 6.55 -6.65 0.74
C HIS A 315 7.28 -7.94 1.19
N GLN A 316 6.94 -9.10 0.65
CA GLN A 316 7.68 -10.33 0.92
C GLN A 316 9.14 -10.24 0.48
N VAL A 317 9.40 -9.67 -0.69
CA VAL A 317 10.76 -9.45 -1.19
C VAL A 317 11.53 -8.50 -0.26
N PHE A 318 10.92 -7.39 0.15
CA PHE A 318 11.56 -6.46 1.10
C PHE A 318 11.80 -7.09 2.46
N GLN A 319 10.88 -7.89 2.96
CA GLN A 319 11.06 -8.64 4.20
C GLN A 319 12.27 -9.57 4.10
N LYS A 320 12.38 -10.33 3.01
CA LYS A 320 13.50 -11.23 2.77
C LYS A 320 14.85 -10.49 2.65
N ILE A 321 14.90 -9.36 1.95
CA ILE A 321 16.11 -8.55 1.82
C ILE A 321 16.53 -7.94 3.16
N SER A 322 15.56 -7.54 3.99
CA SER A 322 15.81 -6.86 5.27
C SER A 322 16.16 -7.83 6.40
N TYR A 323 15.87 -9.11 6.25
CA TYR A 323 16.23 -10.12 7.23
C TYR A 323 17.72 -10.46 7.17
N PRO A 324 18.29 -11.07 8.23
CA PRO A 324 19.67 -11.54 8.22
C PRO A 324 19.95 -12.45 7.03
N LYS A 325 21.14 -12.33 6.43
CA LYS A 325 21.51 -13.01 5.17
C LYS A 325 21.36 -14.52 5.18
N ARG A 326 21.37 -15.15 6.36
CA ARG A 326 21.28 -16.60 6.51
C ARG A 326 19.86 -17.12 6.65
N THR A 327 18.85 -16.25 6.79
CA THR A 327 17.48 -16.72 6.92
C THR A 327 16.81 -16.79 5.55
N GLU A 328 16.15 -17.91 5.30
CA GLU A 328 15.27 -18.09 4.13
C GLU A 328 13.79 -17.90 4.47
N LYS A 329 13.49 -17.76 5.77
CA LYS A 329 12.13 -17.67 6.28
C LYS A 329 11.50 -16.32 5.93
N VAL A 330 10.33 -16.35 5.29
CA VAL A 330 9.49 -15.19 5.06
C VAL A 330 8.21 -15.38 5.86
N LEU A 331 7.93 -14.46 6.78
CA LEU A 331 6.79 -14.61 7.69
C LEU A 331 5.48 -14.09 7.09
N MET A 332 5.54 -13.21 6.11
CA MET A 332 4.35 -12.61 5.53
C MET A 332 3.63 -13.60 4.60
N ASP A 333 2.37 -13.87 4.91
CA ASP A 333 1.44 -14.59 4.05
C ASP A 333 0.50 -13.62 3.32
N ILE A 334 0.28 -13.85 2.01
CA ILE A 334 -0.52 -12.97 1.16
C ILE A 334 -1.99 -13.07 1.52
N ASP A 335 -2.54 -14.27 1.68
CA ASP A 335 -3.96 -14.47 1.94
C ASP A 335 -4.34 -14.00 3.35
N ASP A 336 -3.46 -14.17 4.35
CA ASP A 336 -3.63 -13.61 5.69
C ASP A 336 -3.61 -12.08 5.68
N THR A 337 -2.72 -11.49 4.89
CA THR A 337 -2.63 -10.04 4.71
C THR A 337 -3.89 -9.51 4.02
N MET A 338 -4.38 -10.18 2.98
CA MET A 338 -5.64 -9.84 2.30
C MET A 338 -6.83 -9.96 3.26
N THR A 339 -6.86 -10.98 4.11
CA THR A 339 -7.91 -11.15 5.13
C THR A 339 -7.96 -9.97 6.07
N SER A 340 -6.83 -9.61 6.67
CA SER A 340 -6.71 -8.45 7.58
C SER A 340 -7.11 -7.13 6.90
N ALA A 341 -6.58 -6.88 5.70
CA ALA A 341 -6.87 -5.68 4.92
C ALA A 341 -8.36 -5.59 4.54
N SER A 342 -8.98 -6.70 4.14
CA SER A 342 -10.38 -6.75 3.72
C SER A 342 -11.34 -6.49 4.88
N PHE A 343 -11.13 -7.13 6.03
CA PHE A 343 -11.95 -6.87 7.22
C PHE A 343 -11.86 -5.40 7.65
N ARG A 344 -10.63 -4.87 7.72
CA ARG A 344 -10.41 -3.46 8.01
C ARG A 344 -11.12 -2.57 7.01
N GLN A 345 -11.09 -2.91 5.71
CA GLN A 345 -11.72 -2.12 4.65
C GLN A 345 -13.22 -2.08 4.78
N VAL A 346 -13.88 -3.24 4.97
CA VAL A 346 -15.34 -3.29 5.13
C VAL A 346 -15.80 -2.48 6.34
N VAL A 347 -15.20 -2.75 7.51
CA VAL A 347 -15.60 -2.06 8.75
C VAL A 347 -15.30 -0.57 8.68
N GLY A 348 -14.11 -0.19 8.21
CA GLY A 348 -13.73 1.22 8.06
C GLY A 348 -14.67 1.98 7.12
N SER A 349 -15.06 1.38 6.00
CA SER A 349 -15.97 2.01 5.03
C SER A 349 -17.38 2.20 5.59
N VAL A 350 -17.92 1.20 6.31
CA VAL A 350 -19.26 1.29 6.91
C VAL A 350 -19.30 2.34 8.01
N LEU A 351 -18.27 2.40 8.85
CA LEU A 351 -18.21 3.32 9.99
C LEU A 351 -17.88 4.76 9.59
N GLY A 352 -17.39 5.01 8.37
CA GLY A 352 -17.21 6.38 7.90
C GLY A 352 -15.84 6.71 7.30
N GLY A 353 -14.93 5.75 7.21
CA GLY A 353 -13.61 6.02 6.65
C GLY A 353 -13.61 6.15 5.13
N ALA A 354 -13.03 7.21 4.60
CA ALA A 354 -12.76 7.38 3.17
C ALA A 354 -11.33 6.92 2.83
N ASN A 355 -10.92 5.78 3.36
CA ASN A 355 -9.59 5.24 3.16
C ASN A 355 -9.62 3.83 2.59
N PHE A 356 -8.54 3.44 1.90
CA PHE A 356 -8.42 2.16 1.24
C PHE A 356 -7.34 1.32 1.89
N ALA A 357 -7.74 0.11 2.30
CA ALA A 357 -6.84 -0.86 2.86
C ALA A 357 -5.89 -1.41 1.80
N SER A 358 -4.70 -1.71 2.25
CA SER A 358 -3.72 -2.56 1.60
C SER A 358 -2.82 -3.13 2.69
N SER A 359 -1.71 -3.73 2.32
CA SER A 359 -0.61 -3.88 3.26
C SER A 359 0.06 -2.52 3.50
N TRP A 360 0.93 -2.43 4.51
CA TRP A 360 1.53 -1.17 4.92
C TRP A 360 2.41 -0.56 3.83
N GLY A 361 1.94 0.47 3.13
CA GLY A 361 2.60 1.04 1.95
C GLY A 361 3.92 1.77 2.21
N THR A 362 4.20 2.17 3.46
CA THR A 362 5.49 2.76 3.86
C THR A 362 6.45 1.71 4.45
N TYR A 363 6.31 0.50 4.02
CA TYR A 363 7.03 -0.69 4.49
C TYR A 363 8.55 -0.63 4.33
N ILE A 364 9.05 0.18 3.42
CA ILE A 364 10.50 0.34 3.20
C ILE A 364 11.21 0.71 4.49
N VAL A 365 10.64 1.61 5.28
CA VAL A 365 11.24 2.02 6.54
C VAL A 365 11.17 0.90 7.58
N PRO A 366 10.00 0.32 7.91
CA PRO A 366 9.93 -0.79 8.84
C PRO A 366 10.73 -2.01 8.39
N ALA A 367 10.65 -2.40 7.13
CA ALA A 367 11.34 -3.58 6.61
C ALA A 367 12.86 -3.43 6.60
N ALA A 368 13.38 -2.23 6.33
CA ALA A 368 14.80 -1.98 6.31
C ALA A 368 15.44 -1.99 7.70
N ILE A 369 14.68 -1.64 8.75
CA ILE A 369 15.19 -1.52 10.12
C ILE A 369 14.70 -2.65 11.00
N ALA A 370 13.41 -2.98 10.92
CA ALA A 370 12.78 -3.99 11.74
C ALA A 370 13.07 -5.39 11.19
N LYS A 371 14.26 -5.88 11.41
CA LYS A 371 14.64 -7.29 11.12
C LYS A 371 13.92 -8.27 12.05
N ARG A 372 12.72 -7.91 12.47
CA ARG A 372 11.93 -8.57 13.51
C ARG A 372 10.66 -9.18 12.93
N PRO A 373 10.10 -10.18 13.63
CA PRO A 373 8.79 -10.71 13.34
C PRO A 373 7.69 -9.64 13.27
N ILE A 374 6.74 -9.81 12.37
CA ILE A 374 5.62 -8.90 12.15
C ILE A 374 4.91 -8.46 13.46
N PRO A 375 4.57 -9.37 14.41
CA PRO A 375 3.81 -8.99 15.60
C PRO A 375 4.46 -7.91 16.46
N ALA A 376 5.78 -7.94 16.63
CA ALA A 376 6.49 -6.96 17.45
C ALA A 376 6.38 -5.54 16.89
N GLY A 377 6.72 -5.35 15.63
CA GLY A 377 6.57 -4.06 14.95
C GLY A 377 5.12 -3.63 14.80
N ALA A 378 4.19 -4.57 14.61
CA ALA A 378 2.77 -4.31 14.48
C ALA A 378 2.18 -3.66 15.74
N LEU A 379 2.41 -4.25 16.91
CA LEU A 379 1.87 -3.71 18.18
C LEU A 379 2.43 -2.34 18.52
N LEU A 380 3.73 -2.11 18.32
CA LEU A 380 4.34 -0.80 18.55
C LEU A 380 3.80 0.25 17.57
N THR A 381 3.65 -0.10 16.29
CA THR A 381 3.06 0.78 15.28
C THR A 381 1.60 1.13 15.64
N ALA A 382 0.81 0.14 16.06
CA ALA A 382 -0.57 0.39 16.50
C ALA A 382 -0.62 1.33 17.71
N LEU A 383 0.26 1.15 18.69
CA LEU A 383 0.35 2.04 19.85
C LEU A 383 0.65 3.48 19.45
N PHE A 384 1.63 3.69 18.58
CA PHE A 384 1.95 5.04 18.09
C PHE A 384 0.84 5.65 17.25
N CYS A 385 0.14 4.85 16.45
CA CYS A 385 -1.04 5.32 15.70
C CYS A 385 -2.18 5.73 16.65
N ILE A 386 -2.43 4.98 17.73
CA ILE A 386 -3.41 5.34 18.76
C ILE A 386 -3.02 6.67 19.43
N ILE A 387 -1.76 6.80 19.84
CA ILE A 387 -1.26 8.03 20.46
C ILE A 387 -1.42 9.21 19.51
N ALA A 388 -1.00 9.08 18.25
CA ALA A 388 -1.14 10.12 17.23
C ALA A 388 -2.61 10.48 16.98
N GLY A 389 -3.48 9.48 16.87
CA GLY A 389 -4.92 9.67 16.65
C GLY A 389 -5.62 10.42 17.79
N ILE A 390 -5.30 10.11 19.04
CA ILE A 390 -5.89 10.74 20.21
C ILE A 390 -5.27 12.13 20.45
N TRP A 391 -3.97 12.26 20.30
CA TRP A 391 -3.26 13.53 20.52
C TRP A 391 -3.57 14.57 19.45
N GLY A 392 -3.62 14.16 18.20
CA GLY A 392 -4.00 14.99 17.06
C GLY A 392 -2.88 15.83 16.44
N TYR A 393 -1.81 16.14 17.13
CA TYR A 393 -0.79 17.08 16.66
C TYR A 393 0.04 16.62 15.45
N PRO A 394 0.58 15.39 15.37
CA PRO A 394 1.31 14.98 14.17
C PRO A 394 0.46 15.03 12.91
N MET A 395 -0.86 15.00 13.03
CA MET A 395 -1.79 15.00 11.90
C MET A 395 -1.82 16.32 11.17
N ASP A 396 -1.92 17.46 11.88
CA ASP A 396 -1.89 18.79 11.26
C ASP A 396 -0.62 19.00 10.44
N LEU A 397 0.52 18.67 11.05
CA LEU A 397 1.81 18.79 10.38
C LEU A 397 1.91 17.86 9.18
N ALA A 398 1.45 16.62 9.30
CA ALA A 398 1.56 15.62 8.25
C ALA A 398 0.65 15.90 7.03
N ILE A 399 -0.50 16.55 7.22
CA ILE A 399 -1.40 16.94 6.12
C ILE A 399 -1.04 18.29 5.50
N TRP A 400 -0.15 19.06 6.13
CA TRP A 400 0.35 20.30 5.55
C TRP A 400 1.08 20.02 4.23
N GLN A 401 0.71 20.74 3.16
CA GLN A 401 1.15 20.41 1.79
C GLN A 401 2.67 20.22 1.63
N PRO A 402 3.55 21.07 2.22
CA PRO A 402 4.99 20.87 2.15
C PRO A 402 5.47 19.54 2.72
N VAL A 403 4.81 19.03 3.75
CA VAL A 403 5.14 17.76 4.39
C VAL A 403 4.49 16.61 3.65
N MET A 404 3.19 16.71 3.38
CA MET A 404 2.40 15.65 2.75
C MET A 404 2.91 15.30 1.34
N CYS A 405 3.11 16.30 0.48
CA CYS A 405 3.55 16.06 -0.89
C CYS A 405 4.94 15.42 -0.93
N VAL A 406 5.87 15.93 -0.13
CA VAL A 406 7.24 15.40 -0.06
C VAL A 406 7.25 13.97 0.47
N ALA A 407 6.50 13.70 1.54
CA ALA A 407 6.42 12.37 2.13
C ALA A 407 5.83 11.34 1.14
N LEU A 408 4.83 11.73 0.36
CA LEU A 408 4.25 10.87 -0.69
C LEU A 408 5.22 10.61 -1.84
N ILE A 409 5.92 11.64 -2.30
CA ILE A 409 6.92 11.49 -3.36
C ILE A 409 8.00 10.50 -2.92
N VAL A 410 8.60 10.74 -1.75
CA VAL A 410 9.76 9.98 -1.26
C VAL A 410 9.36 8.61 -0.69
N GLY A 411 8.23 8.54 0.00
CA GLY A 411 7.81 7.34 0.72
C GLY A 411 6.95 6.37 -0.10
N VAL A 412 6.36 6.83 -1.20
CA VAL A 412 5.42 6.03 -2.01
C VAL A 412 5.82 6.00 -3.47
N PHE A 413 5.80 7.15 -4.14
CA PHE A 413 5.84 7.18 -5.60
C PHE A 413 7.21 6.89 -6.19
N ILE A 414 8.31 7.38 -5.60
CA ILE A 414 9.67 6.98 -5.98
C ILE A 414 9.87 5.47 -5.75
N PRO A 415 9.55 4.90 -4.57
CA PRO A 415 9.61 3.47 -4.37
C PRO A 415 8.79 2.63 -5.36
N LEU A 416 7.60 3.10 -5.77
CA LEU A 416 6.81 2.43 -6.81
C LEU A 416 7.53 2.43 -8.16
N LEU A 417 8.11 3.58 -8.56
CA LEU A 417 8.91 3.68 -9.78
C LEU A 417 10.08 2.69 -9.77
N GLU A 418 10.83 2.66 -8.67
CA GLU A 418 12.00 1.78 -8.53
C GLU A 418 11.60 0.30 -8.53
N ALA A 419 10.57 -0.08 -7.77
CA ALA A 419 10.06 -1.45 -7.77
C ALA A 419 9.57 -1.86 -9.15
N GLY A 420 8.87 -0.98 -9.85
CA GLY A 420 8.43 -1.21 -11.21
C GLY A 420 9.59 -1.37 -12.20
N MET A 421 10.60 -0.52 -12.13
CA MET A 421 11.81 -0.62 -12.95
C MET A 421 12.58 -1.92 -12.66
N GLU A 422 12.72 -2.31 -11.40
CA GLU A 422 13.39 -3.56 -11.03
C GLU A 422 12.65 -4.79 -11.58
N MET A 423 11.31 -4.82 -11.49
CA MET A 423 10.50 -5.90 -12.07
C MET A 423 10.64 -6.01 -13.58
N THR A 424 11.00 -4.93 -14.27
CA THR A 424 11.17 -4.89 -15.74
C THR A 424 12.59 -5.18 -16.22
N ARG A 425 13.56 -5.34 -15.33
CA ARG A 425 14.96 -5.64 -15.71
C ARG A 425 15.17 -7.05 -16.22
N GLU A 426 14.34 -8.00 -15.82
CA GLU A 426 14.51 -9.40 -16.14
C GLU A 426 13.73 -9.83 -17.40
N GLY A 427 14.38 -10.46 -18.33
CA GLY A 427 13.78 -11.17 -19.45
C GLY A 427 12.97 -10.29 -20.42
N LYS A 428 11.86 -10.85 -20.93
CA LYS A 428 10.98 -10.18 -21.92
C LYS A 428 9.85 -9.37 -21.26
N THR A 429 10.09 -8.79 -20.11
CA THR A 429 9.08 -8.06 -19.32
C THR A 429 8.84 -6.64 -19.82
N THR A 430 9.85 -6.04 -20.47
CA THR A 430 9.83 -4.64 -20.92
C THR A 430 8.70 -4.35 -21.90
N GLN A 431 8.36 -5.29 -22.79
CA GLN A 431 7.28 -5.11 -23.76
C GLN A 431 5.92 -5.04 -23.07
N SER A 432 5.64 -5.94 -22.13
CA SER A 432 4.40 -5.93 -21.34
C SER A 432 4.31 -4.66 -20.50
N ALA A 433 5.43 -4.23 -19.90
CA ALA A 433 5.50 -2.99 -19.14
C ALA A 433 5.19 -1.76 -20.00
N ALA A 434 5.77 -1.65 -21.19
CA ALA A 434 5.53 -0.54 -22.10
C ALA A 434 4.05 -0.47 -22.53
N ILE A 435 3.43 -1.61 -22.82
CA ILE A 435 2.03 -1.67 -23.27
C ILE A 435 1.07 -1.29 -22.12
N VAL A 436 1.30 -1.77 -20.88
CA VAL A 436 0.45 -1.39 -19.75
C VAL A 436 0.57 0.10 -19.44
N VAL A 437 1.77 0.69 -19.50
CA VAL A 437 1.98 2.13 -19.34
C VAL A 437 1.22 2.91 -20.41
N PHE A 438 1.38 2.52 -21.69
CA PHE A 438 0.72 3.18 -22.82
C PHE A 438 -0.80 3.07 -22.73
N ALA A 439 -1.35 1.88 -22.50
CA ALA A 439 -2.79 1.67 -22.41
C ALA A 439 -3.42 2.35 -21.18
N SER A 440 -2.67 2.40 -20.06
CA SER A 440 -3.09 3.13 -18.86
C SER A 440 -3.12 4.64 -19.08
N ALA A 441 -2.16 5.17 -19.82
CA ALA A 441 -2.12 6.60 -20.16
C ALA A 441 -3.21 6.99 -21.18
N LEU A 442 -3.54 6.09 -22.10
CA LEU A 442 -4.53 6.32 -23.13
C LEU A 442 -5.97 6.32 -22.58
N VAL A 443 -6.28 5.41 -21.66
CA VAL A 443 -7.63 5.22 -21.14
C VAL A 443 -7.65 5.43 -19.61
N ASN A 444 -7.21 4.42 -18.87
CA ASN A 444 -7.01 4.44 -17.43
C ASN A 444 -6.27 3.15 -16.99
N PRO A 445 -5.74 3.09 -15.76
CA PRO A 445 -4.98 1.93 -15.29
C PRO A 445 -5.75 0.62 -15.25
N ALA A 446 -7.08 0.64 -15.03
CA ALA A 446 -7.89 -0.57 -15.02
C ALA A 446 -7.97 -1.22 -16.42
N PHE A 447 -8.15 -0.38 -17.44
CA PHE A 447 -8.11 -0.79 -18.84
C PHE A 447 -6.70 -1.30 -19.21
N GLY A 448 -5.67 -0.50 -18.90
CA GLY A 448 -4.28 -0.85 -19.20
C GLY A 448 -3.88 -2.18 -18.60
N TRP A 449 -4.22 -2.41 -17.32
CA TRP A 449 -3.95 -3.66 -16.65
C TRP A 449 -4.70 -4.84 -17.27
N SER A 450 -6.00 -4.75 -17.46
CA SER A 450 -6.83 -5.87 -17.94
C SER A 450 -6.51 -6.26 -19.38
N LEU A 451 -6.29 -5.29 -20.26
CA LEU A 451 -5.86 -5.52 -21.63
C LEU A 451 -4.49 -6.19 -21.69
N THR A 452 -3.53 -5.63 -20.95
CA THR A 452 -2.16 -6.14 -20.99
C THR A 452 -2.05 -7.51 -20.34
N LEU A 453 -2.81 -7.76 -19.27
CA LEU A 453 -2.95 -9.08 -18.64
C LEU A 453 -3.41 -10.14 -19.66
N LEU A 454 -4.42 -9.82 -20.44
CA LEU A 454 -4.93 -10.72 -21.51
C LEU A 454 -3.87 -10.97 -22.57
N LEU A 455 -3.26 -9.93 -23.12
CA LEU A 455 -2.26 -10.04 -24.19
C LEU A 455 -1.00 -10.81 -23.75
N ASP A 456 -0.53 -10.56 -22.52
CA ASP A 456 0.64 -11.21 -21.95
C ASP A 456 0.40 -12.70 -21.66
N ASN A 457 -0.77 -13.03 -21.10
CA ASN A 457 -1.13 -14.42 -20.81
C ASN A 457 -1.44 -15.23 -22.10
N LEU A 458 -1.90 -14.58 -23.18
CA LEU A 458 -2.00 -15.19 -24.51
C LEU A 458 -0.62 -15.43 -25.17
N GLY A 459 0.44 -14.81 -24.67
CA GLY A 459 1.78 -14.86 -25.26
C GLY A 459 1.94 -14.01 -26.51
N LEU A 460 1.04 -13.04 -26.74
CA LEU A 460 1.14 -12.05 -27.82
C LEU A 460 2.23 -11.02 -27.51
N ILE A 461 2.46 -10.76 -26.25
CA ILE A 461 3.52 -9.91 -25.71
C ILE A 461 4.21 -10.66 -24.55
N GLY A 462 5.37 -10.16 -24.11
CA GLY A 462 6.09 -10.75 -22.97
C GLY A 462 6.70 -12.13 -23.25
N SER A 463 6.67 -13.02 -22.26
CA SER A 463 7.29 -14.34 -22.34
C SER A 463 6.35 -15.42 -22.89
N LYS A 464 6.65 -15.93 -24.10
CA LYS A 464 5.91 -17.05 -24.70
C LYS A 464 6.03 -18.33 -23.87
N GLU A 465 7.15 -18.56 -23.20
CA GLU A 465 7.38 -19.73 -22.35
C GLU A 465 6.45 -19.70 -21.14
N ARG A 466 6.31 -18.54 -20.49
CA ARG A 466 5.34 -18.35 -19.41
C ARG A 466 3.92 -18.65 -19.87
N SER A 467 3.50 -18.09 -21.00
CA SER A 467 2.17 -18.32 -21.57
C SER A 467 1.90 -19.79 -21.89
N ALA A 468 2.91 -20.51 -22.41
CA ALA A 468 2.78 -21.93 -22.76
C ALA A 468 2.54 -22.80 -21.51
N ASN A 469 3.08 -22.42 -20.36
CA ASN A 469 2.96 -23.14 -19.08
C ASN A 469 1.64 -22.83 -18.32
N LEU A 470 0.87 -21.85 -18.79
CA LEU A 470 -0.41 -21.52 -18.17
C LEU A 470 -1.51 -22.51 -18.57
N THR A 471 -2.40 -22.82 -17.62
CA THR A 471 -3.62 -23.57 -17.92
C THR A 471 -4.54 -22.78 -18.84
N LYS A 472 -5.47 -23.44 -19.53
CA LYS A 472 -6.48 -22.74 -20.36
C LYS A 472 -7.23 -21.67 -19.58
N MET A 473 -7.58 -21.94 -18.33
CA MET A 473 -8.25 -20.99 -17.44
C MET A 473 -7.41 -19.73 -17.21
N SER A 474 -6.16 -19.89 -16.84
CA SER A 474 -5.24 -18.78 -16.56
C SER A 474 -4.74 -18.08 -17.81
N ARG A 475 -4.69 -18.78 -18.94
CA ARG A 475 -4.14 -18.26 -20.19
C ARG A 475 -5.06 -17.29 -20.91
N TRP A 476 -6.35 -17.61 -21.02
CA TRP A 476 -7.29 -16.77 -21.77
C TRP A 476 -8.67 -16.61 -21.14
N ILE A 477 -9.21 -17.61 -20.40
CA ILE A 477 -10.58 -17.54 -19.90
C ILE A 477 -10.71 -16.45 -18.83
N ILE A 478 -9.94 -16.54 -17.74
CA ILE A 478 -9.98 -15.56 -16.65
C ILE A 478 -9.57 -14.16 -17.14
N PRO A 479 -8.41 -13.97 -17.80
CA PRO A 479 -8.03 -12.66 -18.33
C PRO A 479 -9.03 -12.11 -19.35
N GLY A 480 -9.61 -12.96 -20.20
CA GLY A 480 -10.62 -12.57 -21.17
C GLY A 480 -11.92 -12.10 -20.52
N ILE A 481 -12.43 -12.82 -19.51
CA ILE A 481 -13.59 -12.41 -18.73
C ILE A 481 -13.31 -11.08 -18.01
N MET A 482 -12.15 -10.94 -17.37
CA MET A 482 -11.78 -9.72 -16.67
C MET A 482 -11.72 -8.53 -17.63
N PHE A 483 -11.09 -8.69 -18.78
CA PHE A 483 -11.03 -7.63 -19.80
C PHE A 483 -12.42 -7.22 -20.30
N VAL A 484 -13.28 -8.19 -20.65
CA VAL A 484 -14.63 -7.92 -21.16
C VAL A 484 -15.50 -7.25 -20.10
N VAL A 485 -15.48 -7.77 -18.85
CA VAL A 485 -16.28 -7.21 -17.75
C VAL A 485 -15.83 -5.79 -17.43
N LEU A 486 -14.52 -5.56 -17.24
CA LEU A 486 -14.01 -4.24 -16.91
C LEU A 486 -14.25 -3.22 -18.03
N THR A 487 -13.97 -3.60 -19.28
CA THR A 487 -14.22 -2.73 -20.44
C THR A 487 -15.71 -2.46 -20.62
N GLY A 488 -16.57 -3.47 -20.41
CA GLY A 488 -18.02 -3.31 -20.45
C GLY A 488 -18.55 -2.35 -19.39
N VAL A 489 -18.10 -2.48 -18.14
CA VAL A 489 -18.47 -1.53 -17.08
C VAL A 489 -17.97 -0.11 -17.41
N MET A 490 -16.72 0.04 -17.86
CA MET A 490 -16.19 1.34 -18.27
C MET A 490 -16.98 1.97 -19.43
N ALA A 491 -17.44 1.16 -20.39
CA ALA A 491 -18.31 1.65 -21.47
C ALA A 491 -19.68 2.11 -20.92
N ILE A 492 -20.27 1.34 -19.99
CA ILE A 492 -21.56 1.68 -19.37
C ILE A 492 -21.48 3.04 -18.66
N VAL A 493 -20.43 3.29 -17.91
CA VAL A 493 -20.26 4.53 -17.13
C VAL A 493 -19.58 5.69 -17.90
N GLY A 494 -19.20 5.48 -19.17
CA GLY A 494 -18.62 6.52 -20.02
C GLY A 494 -17.15 6.83 -19.73
N MET A 495 -16.38 5.87 -19.22
CA MET A 495 -14.95 6.02 -18.92
C MET A 495 -14.03 5.68 -20.11
N LEU A 496 -14.58 5.25 -21.24
CA LEU A 496 -13.80 4.99 -22.45
C LEU A 496 -13.75 6.24 -23.33
N PRO A 497 -12.57 6.73 -23.72
CA PRO A 497 -12.43 7.92 -24.55
C PRO A 497 -13.19 7.79 -25.87
N GLY A 498 -14.01 8.80 -26.18
CA GLY A 498 -14.81 8.85 -27.41
C GLY A 498 -16.04 7.95 -27.42
N ILE A 499 -16.31 7.20 -26.35
CA ILE A 499 -17.51 6.38 -26.20
C ILE A 499 -18.43 7.05 -25.17
N PRO A 500 -19.62 7.52 -25.57
CA PRO A 500 -20.58 8.10 -24.62
C PRO A 500 -21.06 7.04 -23.63
N ALA A 501 -21.39 7.46 -22.40
CA ALA A 501 -21.91 6.56 -21.38
C ALA A 501 -23.19 5.86 -21.87
N LEU A 502 -23.18 4.55 -21.92
CA LEU A 502 -24.35 3.76 -22.33
C LEU A 502 -25.52 3.94 -21.36
N MET A 503 -25.25 4.15 -20.06
CA MET A 503 -26.30 4.45 -19.06
C MET A 503 -27.01 5.77 -19.30
N ALA A 504 -26.40 6.75 -19.94
CA ALA A 504 -27.06 8.00 -20.26
C ALA A 504 -28.27 7.81 -21.20
N ASN A 505 -28.26 6.76 -22.01
CA ASN A 505 -29.33 6.41 -22.95
C ASN A 505 -30.48 5.64 -22.28
N PHE A 506 -30.35 5.19 -21.04
CA PHE A 506 -31.38 4.44 -20.29
C PHE A 506 -32.09 5.32 -19.24
N ARG A 507 -31.74 6.60 -19.14
CA ARG A 507 -32.39 7.57 -18.23
C ARG A 507 -33.58 8.31 -18.84
N HIS A 508 -34.15 7.79 -19.95
CA HIS A 508 -35.36 8.34 -20.61
C HIS A 508 -36.57 7.44 -20.43
#